data_a8ab98d2b21d6af7d0fda5ee46e2520b
#
_entry.id   a8ab98d2b21d6af7d0fda5ee46e2520b
#
_cell.length_a   1.000
_cell.length_b   1.000
_cell.length_c   1.000
_cell.angle_alpha   90.00
_cell.angle_beta   90.00
_cell.angle_gamma   90.00
#
_symmetry.space_group_name_H-M   'P 1'
#
loop_
_entity.id
_entity.type
_entity.pdbx_description
1 polymer ?
#
loop_
_entity_poly.entity_id
_entity_poly.type
_entity_poly.pdbx_seq_one_letter_code
_entity_poly.pdbx_strand_id
1 'polypeptide(L)'
;MHSVPDFDFGHGETIGQLRDSVANFCTKELAPRAADIDRDNEFPRDLWPQLGDLGVLGMTVPAEYGGVDMGYLAHTIVLEEISRASGSVGLSYGAHSNLCVNQIVRFGTQEQRQNYLPKLVSGEYLGALAMREPGSGSDVVSLSLRATDDGDDYVLNGNKMW
;
A
#
# COMPACT_ATOMS: atom_id res chain seq x y z
N MET A 1 -24.02 -6.87 -4.63
CA MET A 1 -23.20 -6.69 -3.42
C MET A 1 -24.16 -6.37 -2.28
N HIS A 2 -24.23 -7.18 -1.22
CA HIS A 2 -25.08 -6.84 -0.08
C HIS A 2 -24.39 -5.69 0.66
N SER A 3 -25.05 -4.54 0.75
CA SER A 3 -24.58 -3.43 1.58
C SER A 3 -24.64 -3.89 3.05
N VAL A 4 -23.48 -4.14 3.64
CA VAL A 4 -23.40 -4.20 5.09
C VAL A 4 -23.62 -2.77 5.59
N PRO A 5 -24.53 -2.55 6.55
CA PRO A 5 -24.71 -1.21 7.11
C PRO A 5 -23.38 -0.67 7.59
N ASP A 6 -23.00 0.51 7.14
CA ASP A 6 -21.78 1.15 7.59
C ASP A 6 -21.91 1.48 9.07
N PHE A 7 -20.89 1.12 9.85
CA PHE A 7 -20.74 1.67 11.18
C PHE A 7 -20.31 3.13 10.99
N ASP A 8 -21.25 4.06 11.18
CA ASP A 8 -20.91 5.47 11.24
C ASP A 8 -20.32 5.77 12.63
N PHE A 9 -19.01 5.93 12.67
CA PHE A 9 -18.28 6.36 13.87
C PHE A 9 -18.21 7.89 14.01
N GLY A 10 -18.93 8.64 13.20
CA GLY A 10 -18.94 10.11 13.25
C GLY A 10 -17.61 10.75 12.80
N HIS A 11 -16.93 10.17 11.84
CA HIS A 11 -15.60 10.64 11.40
C HIS A 11 -15.63 11.96 10.61
N GLY A 12 -16.81 12.55 10.39
CA GLY A 12 -16.99 13.82 9.71
C GLY A 12 -17.07 13.71 8.18
N GLU A 13 -17.48 14.83 7.58
CA GLU A 13 -17.84 14.90 6.14
C GLU A 13 -16.68 14.53 5.21
N THR A 14 -15.46 14.98 5.50
CA THR A 14 -14.28 14.72 4.67
C THR A 14 -13.98 13.23 4.54
N ILE A 15 -14.06 12.48 5.62
CA ILE A 15 -13.87 11.02 5.63
C ILE A 15 -15.02 10.32 4.90
N GLY A 16 -16.25 10.82 5.06
CA GLY A 16 -17.42 10.33 4.31
C GLY A 16 -17.21 10.48 2.80
N GLN A 17 -16.82 11.66 2.34
CA GLN A 17 -16.53 11.93 0.91
C GLN A 17 -15.37 11.06 0.37
N LEU A 18 -14.32 10.84 1.17
CA LEU A 18 -13.23 9.92 0.81
C LEU A 18 -13.77 8.50 0.62
N ARG A 19 -14.55 7.99 1.59
CA ARG A 19 -15.17 6.66 1.51
C ARG A 19 -16.01 6.51 0.25
N ASP A 20 -16.90 7.46 -0.04
CA ASP A 20 -17.76 7.44 -1.21
C ASP A 20 -16.95 7.44 -2.51
N SER A 21 -15.91 8.25 -2.59
CA SER A 21 -15.01 8.32 -3.75
C SER A 21 -14.33 6.98 -4.01
N VAL A 22 -13.75 6.37 -2.97
CA VAL A 22 -13.08 5.07 -3.08
C VAL A 22 -14.07 3.96 -3.39
N ALA A 23 -15.23 3.93 -2.72
CA ALA A 23 -16.27 2.94 -2.99
C ALA A 23 -16.78 3.00 -4.42
N ASN A 24 -16.95 4.20 -4.97
CA ASN A 24 -17.35 4.41 -6.37
C ASN A 24 -16.29 3.89 -7.35
N PHE A 25 -15.02 4.20 -7.10
CA PHE A 25 -13.90 3.65 -7.88
C PHE A 25 -13.89 2.13 -7.82
N CYS A 26 -13.91 1.56 -6.62
CA CYS A 26 -13.90 0.11 -6.42
C CYS A 26 -15.07 -0.60 -7.12
N THR A 27 -16.27 -0.01 -7.10
CA THR A 27 -17.44 -0.58 -7.76
C THR A 27 -17.31 -0.61 -9.28
N LYS A 28 -16.67 0.40 -9.86
CA LYS A 28 -16.52 0.52 -11.32
C LYS A 28 -15.33 -0.23 -11.87
N GLU A 29 -14.17 -0.12 -11.21
CA GLU A 29 -12.89 -0.53 -11.78
C GLU A 29 -12.38 -1.84 -11.16
N LEU A 30 -12.69 -2.12 -9.89
CA LEU A 30 -12.11 -3.25 -9.18
C LEU A 30 -13.07 -4.44 -9.01
N ALA A 31 -14.29 -4.21 -8.53
CA ALA A 31 -15.24 -5.29 -8.22
C ALA A 31 -15.58 -6.16 -9.44
N PRO A 32 -15.74 -5.62 -10.69
CA PRO A 32 -15.99 -6.43 -11.86
C PRO A 32 -14.86 -7.40 -12.22
N ARG A 33 -13.63 -7.07 -11.81
CA ARG A 33 -12.41 -7.83 -12.12
C ARG A 33 -11.95 -8.75 -10.99
N ALA A 34 -12.54 -8.63 -9.79
CA ALA A 34 -12.05 -9.28 -8.58
C ALA A 34 -12.00 -10.82 -8.72
N ALA A 35 -13.01 -11.43 -9.33
CA ALA A 35 -13.06 -12.87 -9.54
C ALA A 35 -12.00 -13.36 -10.54
N ASP A 36 -11.72 -12.58 -11.58
CA ASP A 36 -10.71 -12.91 -12.58
C ASP A 36 -9.29 -12.75 -12.00
N ILE A 37 -9.03 -11.68 -11.25
CA ILE A 37 -7.78 -11.45 -10.54
C ILE A 37 -7.47 -12.63 -9.60
N ASP A 38 -8.47 -13.11 -8.86
CA ASP A 38 -8.31 -14.22 -7.93
C ASP A 38 -8.07 -15.54 -8.66
N ARG A 39 -8.87 -15.82 -9.70
CA ARG A 39 -8.76 -17.07 -10.50
C ARG A 39 -7.41 -17.17 -11.21
N ASP A 40 -7.00 -16.10 -11.86
CA ASP A 40 -5.84 -16.07 -12.75
C ASP A 40 -4.54 -15.77 -11.99
N ASN A 41 -4.65 -15.40 -10.71
CA ASN A 41 -3.54 -15.02 -9.83
C ASN A 41 -2.65 -13.94 -10.46
N GLU A 42 -3.27 -13.00 -11.18
CA GLU A 42 -2.57 -11.89 -11.83
C GLU A 42 -2.65 -10.62 -11.00
N PHE A 43 -1.51 -9.94 -10.89
CA PHE A 43 -1.45 -8.64 -10.23
C PHE A 43 -1.90 -7.54 -11.20
N PRO A 44 -2.98 -6.79 -10.91
CA PRO A 44 -3.55 -5.81 -11.82
C PRO A 44 -2.76 -4.50 -11.83
N ARG A 45 -1.62 -4.47 -12.50
CA ARG A 45 -0.69 -3.33 -12.53
C ARG A 45 -1.31 -2.04 -13.03
N ASP A 46 -2.28 -2.13 -13.92
CA ASP A 46 -2.99 -1.00 -14.51
C ASP A 46 -3.87 -0.22 -13.51
N LEU A 47 -4.23 -0.84 -12.39
CA LEU A 47 -4.99 -0.17 -11.32
C LEU A 47 -4.13 0.79 -10.48
N TRP A 48 -2.82 0.58 -10.43
CA TRP A 48 -1.96 1.36 -9.54
C TRP A 48 -1.84 2.83 -9.91
N PRO A 49 -1.61 3.22 -11.17
CA PRO A 49 -1.68 4.62 -11.57
C PRO A 49 -3.05 5.24 -11.28
N GLN A 50 -4.15 4.49 -11.45
CA GLN A 50 -5.50 4.99 -11.15
C GLN A 50 -5.71 5.23 -9.64
N LEU A 51 -5.16 4.36 -8.78
CA LEU A 51 -5.14 4.59 -7.33
C LEU A 51 -4.24 5.78 -6.96
N GLY A 52 -3.15 5.99 -7.68
CA GLY A 52 -2.30 7.17 -7.57
C GLY A 52 -3.06 8.46 -7.94
N ASP A 53 -3.75 8.47 -9.08
CA ASP A 53 -4.56 9.61 -9.53
C ASP A 53 -5.70 9.93 -8.55
N LEU A 54 -6.25 8.91 -7.90
CA LEU A 54 -7.23 9.07 -6.82
C LEU A 54 -6.60 9.60 -5.51
N GLY A 55 -5.26 9.66 -5.42
CA GLY A 55 -4.50 10.15 -4.28
C GLY A 55 -4.39 9.14 -3.11
N VAL A 56 -4.96 7.94 -3.25
CA VAL A 56 -5.07 7.00 -2.12
C VAL A 56 -3.77 6.29 -1.76
N LEU A 57 -2.78 6.26 -2.64
CA LEU A 57 -1.47 5.66 -2.34
C LEU A 57 -0.64 6.51 -1.37
N GLY A 58 -0.98 7.80 -1.22
CA GLY A 58 -0.25 8.76 -0.40
C GLY A 58 -1.00 9.27 0.85
N MET A 59 -1.94 8.49 1.42
CA MET A 59 -2.76 8.91 2.57
C MET A 59 -1.97 9.39 3.79
N THR A 60 -0.80 8.80 4.04
CA THR A 60 0.09 9.13 5.17
C THR A 60 1.36 9.85 4.76
N VAL A 61 1.44 10.29 3.51
CA VAL A 61 2.62 10.95 2.94
C VAL A 61 2.41 12.46 2.94
N PRO A 62 3.39 13.26 3.40
CA PRO A 62 3.33 14.71 3.35
C PRO A 62 3.15 15.23 1.92
N ALA A 63 2.47 16.38 1.80
CA ALA A 63 2.17 17.03 0.52
C ALA A 63 3.42 17.38 -0.29
N GLU A 64 4.55 17.69 0.37
CA GLU A 64 5.84 17.98 -0.26
C GLU A 64 6.37 16.82 -1.12
N TYR A 65 5.91 15.57 -0.86
CA TYR A 65 6.24 14.38 -1.64
C TYR A 65 5.09 13.88 -2.51
N GLY A 66 4.05 14.70 -2.69
CA GLY A 66 2.87 14.38 -3.50
C GLY A 66 1.77 13.63 -2.76
N GLY A 67 1.89 13.45 -1.46
CA GLY A 67 0.85 12.82 -0.63
C GLY A 67 -0.29 13.76 -0.26
N VAL A 68 -1.31 13.22 0.40
CA VAL A 68 -2.49 13.98 0.87
C VAL A 68 -2.52 14.20 2.38
N ASP A 69 -1.65 13.55 3.14
CA ASP A 69 -1.43 13.72 4.59
C ASP A 69 -2.71 13.67 5.45
N MET A 70 -3.64 12.78 5.10
CA MET A 70 -4.89 12.59 5.84
C MET A 70 -4.76 11.62 7.02
N GLY A 71 -3.60 11.00 7.16
CA GLY A 71 -3.27 10.12 8.28
C GLY A 71 -3.85 8.70 8.21
N TYR A 72 -3.69 7.96 9.31
CA TYR A 72 -3.97 6.52 9.35
C TYR A 72 -5.45 6.16 9.30
N LEU A 73 -6.34 7.02 9.82
CA LEU A 73 -7.78 6.78 9.73
C LEU A 73 -8.22 6.76 8.27
N ALA A 74 -7.82 7.78 7.49
CA ALA A 74 -8.11 7.83 6.06
C ALA A 74 -7.53 6.62 5.32
N HIS A 75 -6.28 6.24 5.62
CA HIS A 75 -5.67 5.03 5.07
C HIS A 75 -6.48 3.76 5.38
N THR A 76 -6.98 3.62 6.60
CA THR A 76 -7.78 2.46 7.02
C THR A 76 -9.12 2.40 6.28
N ILE A 77 -9.78 3.54 6.09
CA ILE A 77 -11.02 3.64 5.31
C ILE A 77 -10.80 3.24 3.86
N VAL A 78 -9.72 3.72 3.24
CA VAL A 78 -9.35 3.32 1.86
C VAL A 78 -9.09 1.82 1.78
N LEU A 79 -8.31 1.28 2.73
CA LEU A 79 -8.00 -0.15 2.80
C LEU A 79 -9.28 -1.00 2.94
N GLU A 80 -10.23 -0.56 3.77
CA GLU A 80 -11.52 -1.22 3.95
C GLU A 80 -12.31 -1.29 2.62
N GLU A 81 -12.47 -0.16 1.93
CA GLU A 81 -13.25 -0.10 0.70
C GLU A 81 -12.61 -0.91 -0.45
N ILE A 82 -11.28 -0.85 -0.61
CA ILE A 82 -10.56 -1.68 -1.57
C ILE A 82 -10.72 -3.17 -1.22
N SER A 83 -10.57 -3.53 0.06
CA SER A 83 -10.67 -4.92 0.51
C SER A 83 -12.09 -5.49 0.36
N ARG A 84 -13.12 -4.68 0.52
CA ARG A 84 -14.52 -5.07 0.25
C ARG A 84 -14.74 -5.46 -1.21
N ALA A 85 -14.04 -4.83 -2.13
CA ALA A 85 -14.13 -5.13 -3.55
C ALA A 85 -13.23 -6.31 -3.96
N SER A 86 -12.00 -6.36 -3.43
CA SER A 86 -11.04 -7.44 -3.67
C SER A 86 -10.06 -7.54 -2.50
N GLY A 87 -10.11 -8.64 -1.75
CA GLY A 87 -9.20 -8.89 -0.62
C GLY A 87 -7.74 -8.96 -1.04
N SER A 88 -7.43 -9.52 -2.22
CA SER A 88 -6.05 -9.61 -2.72
C SER A 88 -5.47 -8.25 -3.10
N VAL A 89 -6.27 -7.39 -3.74
CA VAL A 89 -5.85 -6.01 -4.06
C VAL A 89 -5.76 -5.16 -2.79
N GLY A 90 -6.67 -5.35 -1.83
CA GLY A 90 -6.60 -4.70 -0.52
C GLY A 90 -5.32 -5.05 0.24
N LEU A 91 -4.93 -6.33 0.26
CA LEU A 91 -3.66 -6.76 0.84
C LEU A 91 -2.46 -6.10 0.16
N SER A 92 -2.46 -6.07 -1.18
CA SER A 92 -1.41 -5.43 -1.97
C SER A 92 -1.34 -3.92 -1.72
N TYR A 93 -2.49 -3.25 -1.62
CA TYR A 93 -2.59 -1.83 -1.26
C TYR A 93 -1.96 -1.56 0.12
N GLY A 94 -2.31 -2.37 1.14
CA GLY A 94 -1.75 -2.24 2.48
C GLY A 94 -0.24 -2.49 2.52
N ALA A 95 0.26 -3.48 1.76
CA ALA A 95 1.68 -3.75 1.64
C ALA A 95 2.44 -2.57 1.01
N HIS A 96 1.91 -2.00 -0.07
CA HIS A 96 2.48 -0.84 -0.72
C HIS A 96 2.44 0.40 0.18
N SER A 97 1.24 0.86 0.57
CA SER A 97 1.04 2.18 1.20
C SER A 97 1.50 2.23 2.65
N ASN A 98 1.34 1.14 3.42
CA ASN A 98 1.71 1.12 4.83
C ASN A 98 3.03 0.40 5.11
N LEU A 99 3.24 -0.79 4.55
CA LEU A 99 4.45 -1.57 4.86
C LEU A 99 5.69 -1.07 4.11
N CYS A 100 5.54 -0.36 2.98
CA CYS A 100 6.65 0.21 2.24
C CYS A 100 6.66 1.75 2.31
N VAL A 101 5.67 2.42 1.74
CA VAL A 101 5.63 3.89 1.62
C VAL A 101 5.74 4.57 2.98
N ASN A 102 4.91 4.18 3.93
CA ASN A 102 4.92 4.77 5.27
C ASN A 102 6.24 4.53 6.02
N GLN A 103 6.94 3.41 5.77
CA GLN A 103 8.26 3.17 6.37
C GLN A 103 9.32 4.12 5.79
N ILE A 104 9.28 4.39 4.48
CA ILE A 104 10.17 5.38 3.85
C ILE A 104 9.89 6.77 4.40
N VAL A 105 8.62 7.15 4.59
CA VAL A 105 8.25 8.43 5.23
C VAL A 105 8.85 8.55 6.62
N ARG A 106 8.77 7.51 7.43
CA ARG A 106 9.17 7.54 8.84
C ARG A 106 10.66 7.43 9.06
N PHE A 107 11.35 6.60 8.28
CA PHE A 107 12.71 6.18 8.55
C PHE A 107 13.70 6.48 7.42
N GLY A 108 13.20 6.85 6.23
CA GLY A 108 14.06 7.21 5.11
C GLY A 108 14.84 8.50 5.35
N THR A 109 16.00 8.63 4.73
CA THR A 109 16.72 9.91 4.64
C THR A 109 15.94 10.89 3.76
N GLN A 110 16.30 12.18 3.82
CA GLN A 110 15.70 13.21 2.96
C GLN A 110 15.83 12.85 1.48
N GLU A 111 17.01 12.38 1.08
CA GLU A 111 17.28 11.94 -0.30
C GLU A 111 16.41 10.73 -0.69
N GLN A 112 16.28 9.72 0.16
CA GLN A 112 15.42 8.56 -0.11
C GLN A 112 13.96 8.96 -0.24
N ARG A 113 13.46 9.86 0.61
CA ARG A 113 12.08 10.37 0.52
C ARG A 113 11.86 11.10 -0.81
N GLN A 114 12.76 11.98 -1.21
CA GLN A 114 12.68 12.73 -2.46
C GLN A 114 12.75 11.83 -3.69
N ASN A 115 13.58 10.79 -3.66
CA ASN A 115 13.79 9.90 -4.81
C ASN A 115 12.64 8.90 -4.99
N TYR A 116 12.06 8.40 -3.89
CA TYR A 116 11.11 7.27 -3.97
C TYR A 116 9.65 7.67 -3.78
N LEU A 117 9.34 8.57 -2.82
CA LEU A 117 7.95 8.82 -2.46
C LEU A 117 7.09 9.34 -3.61
N PRO A 118 7.52 10.32 -4.44
CA PRO A 118 6.68 10.82 -5.53
C PRO A 118 6.27 9.72 -6.51
N LYS A 119 7.17 8.80 -6.84
CA LYS A 119 6.90 7.70 -7.76
C LYS A 119 6.06 6.59 -7.14
N LEU A 120 6.21 6.36 -5.84
CA LEU A 120 5.38 5.41 -5.11
C LEU A 120 3.95 5.95 -4.92
N VAL A 121 3.80 7.24 -4.63
CA VAL A 121 2.48 7.89 -4.45
C VAL A 121 1.71 7.98 -5.76
N SER A 122 2.40 8.19 -6.89
CA SER A 122 1.77 8.20 -8.21
C SER A 122 1.42 6.80 -8.74
N GLY A 123 1.91 5.73 -8.12
CA GLY A 123 1.74 4.36 -8.61
C GLY A 123 2.69 4.00 -9.78
N GLU A 124 3.62 4.86 -10.15
CA GLU A 124 4.70 4.54 -11.11
C GLU A 124 5.59 3.42 -10.57
N TYR A 125 5.93 3.50 -9.26
CA TYR A 125 6.64 2.46 -8.56
C TYR A 125 5.69 1.69 -7.63
N LEU A 126 5.95 0.39 -7.50
CA LEU A 126 5.24 -0.49 -6.58
C LEU A 126 6.17 -0.87 -5.43
N GLY A 127 5.72 -0.59 -4.21
CA GLY A 127 6.45 -0.92 -3.00
C GLY A 127 6.00 -2.24 -2.40
N ALA A 128 6.94 -2.97 -1.82
CA ALA A 128 6.68 -4.20 -1.09
C ALA A 128 7.62 -4.32 0.13
N LEU A 129 7.28 -5.21 1.05
CA LEU A 129 8.10 -5.54 2.21
C LEU A 129 8.46 -7.03 2.19
N ALA A 130 9.76 -7.34 2.12
CA ALA A 130 10.28 -8.70 2.22
C ALA A 130 10.94 -8.90 3.59
N MET A 131 10.19 -9.32 4.59
CA MET A 131 10.66 -9.47 5.96
C MET A 131 10.97 -10.93 6.31
N ARG A 132 10.08 -11.87 5.96
CA ARG A 132 10.18 -13.27 6.36
C ARG A 132 11.36 -14.00 5.72
N GLU A 133 11.92 -14.96 6.47
CA GLU A 133 12.91 -15.93 6.00
C GLU A 133 12.42 -17.36 6.29
N PRO A 134 12.98 -18.40 5.64
CA PRO A 134 12.56 -19.78 5.91
C PRO A 134 12.65 -20.18 7.39
N GLY A 135 13.64 -19.66 8.13
CA GLY A 135 13.84 -19.90 9.55
C GLY A 135 13.29 -18.82 10.49
N SER A 136 12.69 -17.74 9.96
CA SER A 136 12.26 -16.58 10.73
C SER A 136 10.94 -16.03 10.22
N GLY A 137 9.85 -16.46 10.85
CA GLY A 137 8.50 -15.97 10.57
C GLY A 137 8.08 -14.86 11.54
N SER A 138 7.38 -15.21 12.61
CA SER A 138 6.94 -14.27 13.65
C SER A 138 8.12 -13.71 14.47
N ASP A 139 9.17 -14.47 14.62
CA ASP A 139 10.42 -14.03 15.26
C ASP A 139 11.30 -13.30 14.23
N VAL A 140 10.96 -12.05 13.96
CA VAL A 140 11.71 -11.20 13.01
C VAL A 140 13.10 -10.79 13.50
N VAL A 141 13.39 -10.96 14.78
CA VAL A 141 14.71 -10.66 15.36
C VAL A 141 15.75 -11.70 14.94
N SER A 142 15.30 -12.91 14.59
CA SER A 142 16.17 -14.02 14.16
C SER A 142 16.48 -14.01 12.66
N LEU A 143 16.29 -12.89 11.97
CA LEU A 143 16.66 -12.73 10.55
C LEU A 143 18.16 -12.97 10.36
N SER A 144 18.53 -13.77 9.37
CA SER A 144 19.91 -14.17 9.08
C SER A 144 20.47 -13.57 7.78
N LEU A 145 19.62 -13.05 6.88
CA LEU A 145 20.08 -12.34 5.67
C LEU A 145 20.97 -11.16 6.08
N ARG A 146 22.10 -11.05 5.42
CA ARG A 146 23.10 -10.02 5.68
C ARG A 146 23.28 -9.11 4.49
N ALA A 147 23.43 -7.82 4.77
CA ALA A 147 23.95 -6.82 3.83
C ALA A 147 25.39 -6.52 4.25
N THR A 148 26.35 -6.81 3.36
CA THR A 148 27.76 -6.51 3.57
C THR A 148 28.13 -5.30 2.74
N ASP A 149 28.79 -4.32 3.34
CA ASP A 149 29.29 -3.12 2.66
C ASP A 149 30.35 -3.52 1.63
N ASP A 150 30.23 -3.00 0.41
CA ASP A 150 31.14 -3.19 -0.71
C ASP A 150 31.39 -1.85 -1.45
N GLY A 151 31.81 -0.85 -0.69
CA GLY A 151 32.09 0.49 -1.20
C GLY A 151 30.84 1.30 -1.49
N ASP A 152 30.48 1.52 -2.76
CA ASP A 152 29.27 2.26 -3.14
C ASP A 152 28.01 1.39 -3.14
N ASP A 153 28.15 0.08 -2.94
CA ASP A 153 27.08 -0.91 -3.00
C ASP A 153 26.98 -1.75 -1.70
N TYR A 154 25.91 -2.54 -1.59
CA TYR A 154 25.74 -3.58 -0.59
C TYR A 154 25.54 -4.94 -1.25
N VAL A 155 26.30 -5.94 -0.81
CA VAL A 155 26.12 -7.34 -1.21
C VAL A 155 25.13 -8.01 -0.25
N LEU A 156 23.98 -8.46 -0.79
CA LEU A 156 22.97 -9.17 -0.01
C LEU A 156 23.14 -10.67 -0.13
N ASN A 157 23.31 -11.36 1.03
CA ASN A 157 23.41 -12.81 1.10
C ASN A 157 22.36 -13.38 2.05
N GLY A 158 21.49 -14.25 1.53
CA GLY A 158 20.42 -14.90 2.28
C GLY A 158 19.21 -15.19 1.41
N ASN A 159 18.15 -15.71 2.04
CA ASN A 159 16.89 -16.02 1.38
C ASN A 159 15.73 -15.29 2.07
N LYS A 160 14.74 -14.90 1.28
CA LYS A 160 13.44 -14.41 1.77
C LYS A 160 12.34 -15.39 1.37
N MET A 161 11.21 -15.37 2.11
CA MET A 161 10.04 -16.18 1.86
C MET A 161 8.78 -15.33 2.03
N TRP A 162 7.86 -15.43 1.06
CA TRP A 162 6.51 -14.83 1.07
C TRP A 162 5.56 -15.62 0.16
#